data_5e36ce1c7a92a136d38a42aa9707c41c
#
_entry.id   5e36ce1c7a92a136d38a42aa9707c41c
#
_cell.length_a   1.000
_cell.length_b   1.000
_cell.length_c   1.000
_cell.angle_alpha   90.00
_cell.angle_beta   90.00
_cell.angle_gamma   90.00
#
_symmetry.space_group_name_H-M   'P 1'
#
loop_
_entity.id
_entity.type
_entity.pdbx_description
1 polymer ?
#
loop_
_entity_poly.entity_id
_entity_poly.type
_entity_poly.pdbx_seq_one_letter_code
_entity_poly.pdbx_strand_id
1 'polypeptide(L)'
;RTLRGCRNVEIFDCALGAENKEITMSNDSARETGYLGTGRNFVGDAAGEGAVTFTARMRRGSELFAGLERLEFVKCDVEGYELIVMHELRPLLERFRPTVLIETGGENRPQIIELFTELDYKGYTLENGREIPLAPDTEKDIIFRQAR
;
A
#
# COMPACT_ATOMS: atom_id res chain seq x y z
N ARG A 1 15.42 -9.94 -9.30
CA ARG A 1 16.05 -11.11 -8.66
C ARG A 1 15.20 -11.49 -7.47
N THR A 2 14.66 -12.64 -7.55
CA THR A 2 13.62 -13.19 -6.71
C THR A 2 14.10 -13.42 -5.29
N LEU A 3 13.22 -13.20 -4.32
CA LEU A 3 13.37 -13.60 -2.91
C LEU A 3 13.42 -15.13 -2.73
N ARG A 4 13.57 -15.88 -3.83
CA ARG A 4 13.75 -17.34 -3.83
C ARG A 4 15.02 -17.67 -3.05
N GLY A 5 14.85 -18.35 -1.94
CA GLY A 5 15.93 -18.72 -1.02
C GLY A 5 15.94 -17.94 0.31
N CYS A 6 15.16 -16.90 0.46
CA CYS A 6 14.93 -16.28 1.76
C CYS A 6 13.96 -17.15 2.57
N ARG A 7 14.41 -17.65 3.72
CA ARG A 7 13.60 -18.53 4.58
C ARG A 7 12.58 -17.76 5.45
N ASN A 8 12.73 -16.46 5.50
CA ASN A 8 11.92 -15.53 6.30
C ASN A 8 11.01 -14.64 5.46
N VAL A 9 10.73 -15.03 4.21
CA VAL A 9 9.85 -14.30 3.30
C VAL A 9 8.75 -15.23 2.81
N GLU A 10 7.52 -14.80 2.95
CA GLU A 10 6.34 -15.40 2.35
C GLU A 10 5.79 -14.46 1.28
N ILE A 11 5.43 -15.00 0.12
CA ILE A 11 4.88 -14.26 -1.01
C ILE A 11 3.46 -14.71 -1.25
N PHE A 12 2.53 -13.75 -1.23
CA PHE A 12 1.14 -13.98 -1.58
C PHE A 12 0.89 -13.46 -3.00
N ASP A 13 0.49 -14.36 -3.89
CA ASP A 13 0.16 -14.03 -5.28
C ASP A 13 -1.28 -13.51 -5.37
N CYS A 14 -1.49 -12.32 -4.84
CA CYS A 14 -2.80 -11.65 -4.85
C CYS A 14 -2.65 -10.13 -4.68
N ALA A 15 -3.66 -9.39 -5.10
CA ALA A 15 -3.85 -8.00 -4.72
C ALA A 15 -4.56 -7.93 -3.36
N LEU A 16 -4.30 -6.90 -2.57
CA LEU A 16 -5.08 -6.61 -1.37
C LEU A 16 -6.19 -5.62 -1.69
N GLY A 17 -7.36 -5.80 -1.08
CA GLY A 17 -8.49 -4.89 -1.23
C GLY A 17 -9.68 -5.29 -0.34
N ALA A 18 -10.83 -4.65 -0.54
CA ALA A 18 -11.98 -4.77 0.33
C ALA A 18 -12.79 -6.07 0.14
N GLU A 19 -12.49 -6.85 -0.89
CA GLU A 19 -13.30 -8.02 -1.26
C GLU A 19 -12.42 -9.18 -1.70
N ASN A 20 -12.95 -10.41 -1.58
CA ASN A 20 -12.35 -11.61 -2.18
C ASN A 20 -12.99 -11.84 -3.56
N LYS A 21 -12.32 -11.43 -4.62
CA LYS A 21 -12.82 -11.58 -6.00
C LYS A 21 -11.71 -11.61 -7.04
N GLU A 22 -12.04 -12.02 -8.25
CA GLU A 22 -11.18 -11.76 -9.41
C GLU A 22 -11.32 -10.29 -9.86
N ILE A 23 -10.22 -9.69 -10.22
CA ILE A 23 -10.13 -8.31 -10.70
C ILE A 23 -9.31 -8.24 -11.97
N THR A 24 -9.57 -7.22 -12.77
CA THR A 24 -8.66 -6.81 -13.84
C THR A 24 -7.63 -5.86 -13.27
N MET A 25 -6.38 -6.12 -13.56
CA MET A 25 -5.25 -5.20 -13.33
C MET A 25 -4.66 -4.76 -14.65
N SER A 26 -4.11 -3.58 -14.66
CA SER A 26 -3.48 -3.00 -15.83
C SER A 26 -2.08 -2.51 -15.53
N ASN A 27 -1.26 -2.48 -16.58
CA ASN A 27 0.08 -1.92 -16.55
C ASN A 27 0.29 -1.12 -17.84
N ASP A 28 0.64 0.15 -17.72
CA ASP A 28 0.86 1.05 -18.84
C ASP A 28 2.33 1.46 -19.03
N SER A 29 3.23 0.93 -18.23
CA SER A 29 4.65 1.30 -18.24
C SER A 29 5.34 1.09 -19.58
N ALA A 30 4.87 0.14 -20.40
CA ALA A 30 5.42 -0.12 -21.73
C ALA A 30 5.25 1.05 -22.70
N ARG A 31 4.28 1.94 -22.46
CA ARG A 31 4.06 3.15 -23.27
C ARG A 31 5.24 4.12 -23.22
N GLU A 32 5.83 4.27 -22.03
CA GLU A 32 6.90 5.23 -21.77
C GLU A 32 8.29 4.62 -22.00
N THR A 33 8.45 3.35 -21.63
CA THR A 33 9.77 2.71 -21.51
C THR A 33 10.02 1.63 -22.56
N GLY A 34 8.96 1.16 -23.24
CA GLY A 34 9.02 -0.04 -24.10
C GLY A 34 9.09 -1.36 -23.33
N TYR A 35 9.09 -1.32 -22.00
CA TYR A 35 9.16 -2.49 -21.11
C TYR A 35 8.01 -2.49 -20.11
N LEU A 36 7.53 -3.68 -19.76
CA LEU A 36 6.59 -3.82 -18.63
C LEU A 36 7.36 -3.69 -17.31
N GLY A 37 7.25 -2.53 -16.69
CA GLY A 37 7.75 -2.31 -15.32
C GLY A 37 6.85 -2.97 -14.29
N THR A 38 7.42 -3.53 -13.25
CA THR A 38 6.65 -4.20 -12.19
C THR A 38 6.04 -3.25 -11.16
N GLY A 39 6.43 -1.98 -11.16
CA GLY A 39 6.01 -0.98 -10.18
C GLY A 39 4.84 -0.10 -10.63
N ARG A 40 4.18 -0.41 -11.74
CA ARG A 40 3.05 0.40 -12.27
C ARG A 40 1.83 -0.44 -12.58
N ASN A 41 1.55 -1.42 -11.73
CA ASN A 41 0.33 -2.19 -11.80
C ASN A 41 -0.76 -1.51 -10.97
N PHE A 42 -1.93 -1.27 -11.56
CA PHE A 42 -3.07 -0.70 -10.87
C PHE A 42 -4.35 -1.50 -11.13
N VAL A 43 -5.34 -1.33 -10.28
CA VAL A 43 -6.64 -1.99 -10.40
C VAL A 43 -7.50 -1.25 -11.41
N GLY A 44 -8.04 -1.97 -12.39
CA GLY A 44 -8.92 -1.45 -13.43
C GLY A 44 -8.36 -1.63 -14.83
N ASP A 45 -9.14 -1.19 -15.81
CA ASP A 45 -8.78 -1.26 -17.23
C ASP A 45 -7.99 -0.01 -17.64
N ALA A 46 -6.77 -0.19 -18.12
CA ALA A 46 -6.04 0.89 -18.76
C ALA A 46 -6.59 1.13 -20.17
N ALA A 47 -7.02 2.36 -20.45
CA ALA A 47 -7.43 2.76 -21.79
C ALA A 47 -6.22 3.09 -22.67
N GLY A 48 -6.18 2.55 -23.92
CA GLY A 48 -5.31 2.96 -25.00
C GLY A 48 -4.18 1.98 -25.38
N GLU A 49 -3.49 2.28 -26.47
CA GLU A 49 -2.43 1.44 -27.05
C GLU A 49 -1.26 1.22 -26.08
N GLY A 50 -0.76 -0.01 -26.01
CA GLY A 50 0.41 -0.38 -25.20
C GLY A 50 0.13 -0.68 -23.74
N ALA A 51 -1.13 -0.59 -23.27
CA ALA A 51 -1.49 -1.11 -21.96
C ALA A 51 -1.68 -2.63 -22.01
N VAL A 52 -1.19 -3.31 -20.99
CA VAL A 52 -1.40 -4.74 -20.82
C VAL A 52 -2.34 -4.95 -19.62
N THR A 53 -3.39 -5.74 -19.85
CA THR A 53 -4.34 -6.13 -18.81
C THR A 53 -4.16 -7.61 -18.47
N PHE A 54 -4.37 -7.95 -17.20
CA PHE A 54 -4.33 -9.31 -16.71
C PHE A 54 -5.27 -9.52 -15.54
N THR A 55 -5.71 -10.74 -15.34
CA THR A 55 -6.57 -11.10 -14.21
C THR A 55 -5.72 -11.41 -12.98
N ALA A 56 -6.14 -10.89 -11.84
CA ALA A 56 -5.54 -11.18 -10.54
C ALA A 56 -6.62 -11.52 -9.51
N ARG A 57 -6.24 -12.21 -8.44
CA ARG A 57 -7.12 -12.42 -7.29
C ARG A 57 -6.93 -11.29 -6.30
N MET A 58 -8.03 -10.62 -5.94
CA MET A 58 -8.06 -9.70 -4.82
C MET A 58 -8.46 -10.46 -3.55
N ARG A 59 -7.82 -10.16 -2.44
CA ARG A 59 -8.10 -10.74 -1.13
C ARG A 59 -8.18 -9.67 -0.06
N ARG A 60 -9.04 -9.91 0.91
CA ARG A 60 -9.14 -9.09 2.11
C ARG A 60 -7.91 -9.32 2.98
N GLY A 61 -7.16 -8.24 3.26
CA GLY A 61 -5.95 -8.31 4.06
C GLY A 61 -6.22 -8.70 5.50
N SER A 62 -7.34 -8.24 6.08
CA SER A 62 -7.77 -8.59 7.44
C SER A 62 -8.00 -10.10 7.62
N GLU A 63 -8.52 -10.79 6.60
CA GLU A 63 -8.71 -12.24 6.61
C GLU A 63 -7.40 -12.99 6.33
N LEU A 64 -6.65 -12.54 5.32
CA LEU A 64 -5.39 -13.16 4.90
C LEU A 64 -4.37 -13.19 6.04
N PHE A 65 -4.35 -12.15 6.85
CA PHE A 65 -3.40 -11.96 7.94
C PHE A 65 -4.01 -12.14 9.35
N ALA A 66 -5.22 -12.71 9.44
CA ALA A 66 -5.92 -12.91 10.71
C ALA A 66 -5.11 -13.72 11.74
N GLY A 67 -4.28 -14.65 11.27
CA GLY A 67 -3.44 -15.52 12.10
C GLY A 67 -2.13 -14.90 12.58
N LEU A 68 -1.82 -13.65 12.24
CA LEU A 68 -0.61 -13.02 12.72
C LEU A 68 -0.63 -12.84 14.25
N GLU A 69 0.47 -13.19 14.88
CA GLU A 69 0.71 -12.97 16.30
C GLU A 69 1.39 -11.62 16.57
N ARG A 70 2.09 -11.09 15.54
CA ARG A 70 2.86 -9.85 15.61
C ARG A 70 2.89 -9.15 14.27
N LEU A 71 2.77 -7.82 14.30
CA LEU A 71 2.95 -6.94 13.14
C LEU A 71 3.63 -5.65 13.61
N GLU A 72 4.85 -5.41 13.18
CA GLU A 72 5.65 -4.27 13.64
C GLU A 72 5.79 -3.18 12.60
N PHE A 73 5.71 -3.55 11.33
CA PHE A 73 5.91 -2.63 10.23
C PHE A 73 5.05 -3.02 9.01
N VAL A 74 4.48 -2.01 8.37
CA VAL A 74 3.77 -2.14 7.09
C VAL A 74 4.37 -1.13 6.11
N LYS A 75 4.76 -1.56 4.91
CA LYS A 75 4.94 -0.68 3.77
C LYS A 75 3.75 -0.85 2.83
N CYS A 76 3.11 0.24 2.46
CA CYS A 76 2.05 0.27 1.47
C CYS A 76 2.46 1.19 0.32
N ASP A 77 2.46 0.61 -0.90
CA ASP A 77 2.90 1.23 -2.14
C ASP A 77 2.16 0.44 -3.25
N VAL A 78 0.94 0.85 -3.55
CA VAL A 78 -0.02 0.08 -4.35
C VAL A 78 -0.73 0.94 -5.42
N GLU A 79 -0.04 1.99 -5.87
CA GLU A 79 -0.42 2.79 -7.04
C GLU A 79 -1.88 3.29 -6.99
N GLY A 80 -2.22 4.03 -5.93
CA GLY A 80 -3.53 4.70 -5.77
C GLY A 80 -4.61 3.87 -5.06
N TYR A 81 -4.29 2.66 -4.59
CA TYR A 81 -5.24 1.80 -3.87
C TYR A 81 -5.01 1.80 -2.34
N GLU A 82 -4.11 2.66 -1.85
CA GLU A 82 -3.63 2.71 -0.46
C GLU A 82 -4.76 2.90 0.54
N LEU A 83 -5.70 3.82 0.25
CA LEU A 83 -6.83 4.12 1.14
C LEU A 83 -7.70 2.87 1.38
N ILE A 84 -8.03 2.16 0.32
CA ILE A 84 -8.85 0.94 0.39
C ILE A 84 -8.13 -0.15 1.18
N VAL A 85 -6.83 -0.34 0.91
CA VAL A 85 -6.01 -1.33 1.63
C VAL A 85 -5.90 -0.97 3.11
N MET A 86 -5.67 0.29 3.46
CA MET A 86 -5.55 0.71 4.86
C MET A 86 -6.87 0.60 5.62
N HIS A 87 -8.00 0.92 5.00
CA HIS A 87 -9.32 0.69 5.60
C HIS A 87 -9.55 -0.79 5.86
N GLU A 88 -9.21 -1.66 4.93
CA GLU A 88 -9.36 -3.10 5.08
C GLU A 88 -8.43 -3.66 6.17
N LEU A 89 -7.22 -3.11 6.32
CA LEU A 89 -6.26 -3.50 7.36
C LEU A 89 -6.56 -2.86 8.72
N ARG A 90 -7.56 -1.98 8.86
CA ARG A 90 -7.89 -1.28 10.11
C ARG A 90 -7.91 -2.19 11.36
N PRO A 91 -8.52 -3.39 11.35
CA PRO A 91 -8.50 -4.27 12.53
C PRO A 91 -7.09 -4.71 12.96
N LEU A 92 -6.18 -4.87 12.00
CA LEU A 92 -4.78 -5.22 12.28
C LEU A 92 -4.00 -4.00 12.78
N LEU A 93 -4.26 -2.82 12.23
CA LEU A 93 -3.67 -1.55 12.68
C LEU A 93 -4.07 -1.25 14.12
N GLU A 94 -5.34 -1.44 14.48
CA GLU A 94 -5.86 -1.27 15.84
C GLU A 94 -5.24 -2.27 16.82
N ARG A 95 -5.12 -3.55 16.41
CA ARG A 95 -4.62 -4.64 17.25
C ARG A 95 -3.12 -4.54 17.50
N PHE A 96 -2.33 -4.32 16.47
CA PHE A 96 -0.87 -4.44 16.55
C PHE A 96 -0.13 -3.11 16.60
N ARG A 97 -0.78 -2.03 16.18
CA ARG A 97 -0.22 -0.67 16.18
C ARG A 97 1.17 -0.58 15.51
N PRO A 98 1.34 -1.13 14.30
CA PRO A 98 2.63 -1.14 13.62
C PRO A 98 3.08 0.27 13.23
N THR A 99 4.36 0.45 12.96
CA THR A 99 4.81 1.57 12.15
C THR A 99 4.35 1.35 10.72
N VAL A 100 3.80 2.37 10.06
CA VAL A 100 3.31 2.27 8.69
C VAL A 100 4.00 3.31 7.81
N LEU A 101 4.59 2.86 6.70
CA LEU A 101 5.14 3.72 5.64
C LEU A 101 4.20 3.63 4.44
N ILE A 102 3.67 4.76 4.00
CA ILE A 102 2.76 4.83 2.85
C ILE A 102 3.35 5.79 1.81
N GLU A 103 3.50 5.29 0.58
CA GLU A 103 3.66 6.14 -0.59
C GLU A 103 2.25 6.60 -0.99
N THR A 104 1.94 7.86 -0.75
CA THR A 104 0.61 8.39 -1.03
C THR A 104 0.69 9.79 -1.62
N GLY A 105 -0.07 10.00 -2.66
CA GLY A 105 -0.24 11.28 -3.33
C GLY A 105 -1.70 11.51 -3.70
N GLY A 106 -1.96 12.66 -4.33
CA GLY A 106 -3.26 12.97 -4.92
C GLY A 106 -4.42 13.06 -3.92
N GLU A 107 -5.60 12.72 -4.40
CA GLU A 107 -6.87 12.95 -3.69
C GLU A 107 -7.07 12.06 -2.45
N ASN A 108 -6.42 10.91 -2.38
CA ASN A 108 -6.55 9.97 -1.26
C ASN A 108 -5.75 10.38 -0.01
N ARG A 109 -4.76 11.25 -0.17
CA ARG A 109 -3.85 11.63 0.90
C ARG A 109 -4.53 12.22 2.14
N PRO A 110 -5.47 13.18 2.04
CA PRO A 110 -6.17 13.71 3.21
C PRO A 110 -6.95 12.64 3.98
N GLN A 111 -7.62 11.73 3.28
CA GLN A 111 -8.41 10.66 3.89
C GLN A 111 -7.52 9.62 4.58
N ILE A 112 -6.34 9.34 4.05
CA ILE A 112 -5.33 8.48 4.70
C ILE A 112 -4.85 9.12 6.00
N ILE A 113 -4.56 10.42 5.99
CA ILE A 113 -4.14 11.16 7.19
C ILE A 113 -5.25 11.14 8.24
N GLU A 114 -6.51 11.35 7.83
CA GLU A 114 -7.68 11.29 8.71
C GLU A 114 -7.81 9.91 9.37
N LEU A 115 -7.78 8.83 8.57
CA LEU A 115 -7.84 7.44 9.05
C LEU A 115 -6.79 7.17 10.13
N PHE A 116 -5.54 7.57 9.90
CA PHE A 116 -4.48 7.33 10.88
C PHE A 116 -4.59 8.25 12.11
N THR A 117 -5.14 9.45 11.95
CA THR A 117 -5.44 10.35 13.08
C THR A 117 -6.52 9.75 13.98
N GLU A 118 -7.59 9.18 13.40
CA GLU A 118 -8.63 8.45 14.16
C GLU A 118 -8.07 7.25 14.95
N LEU A 119 -7.00 6.65 14.44
CA LEU A 119 -6.32 5.51 15.06
C LEU A 119 -5.21 5.93 16.07
N ASP A 120 -5.15 7.21 16.46
CA ASP A 120 -4.13 7.77 17.35
C ASP A 120 -2.69 7.66 16.82
N TYR A 121 -2.49 7.73 15.50
CA TYR A 121 -1.17 7.82 14.91
C TYR A 121 -0.76 9.27 14.67
N LYS A 122 0.54 9.51 14.68
CA LYS A 122 1.16 10.75 14.21
C LYS A 122 1.89 10.51 12.90
N GLY A 123 1.73 11.45 11.98
CA GLY A 123 2.42 11.44 10.68
C GLY A 123 3.77 12.12 10.75
N TYR A 124 4.74 11.54 10.06
CA TYR A 124 6.09 12.07 9.88
C TYR A 124 6.51 11.92 8.41
N THR A 125 7.47 12.72 7.99
CA THR A 125 8.17 12.55 6.72
C THR A 125 9.67 12.51 6.95
N LEU A 126 10.43 12.01 5.96
CA LEU A 126 11.88 11.95 6.03
C LEU A 126 12.51 13.17 5.35
N GLU A 127 13.34 13.89 6.10
CA GLU A 127 14.19 14.94 5.59
C GLU A 127 15.62 14.73 6.04
N ASN A 128 16.55 14.64 5.07
CA ASN A 128 17.98 14.41 5.35
C ASN A 128 18.22 13.21 6.31
N GLY A 129 17.43 12.14 6.16
CA GLY A 129 17.51 10.93 7.00
C GLY A 129 16.93 11.08 8.41
N ARG A 130 16.21 12.16 8.69
CA ARG A 130 15.53 12.40 9.97
C ARG A 130 14.02 12.45 9.79
N GLU A 131 13.30 11.86 10.73
CA GLU A 131 11.86 12.02 10.79
C GLU A 131 11.52 13.41 11.33
N ILE A 132 10.70 14.14 10.58
CA ILE A 132 10.14 15.41 10.99
C ILE A 132 8.61 15.30 10.98
N PRO A 133 7.88 16.03 11.84
CA PRO A 133 6.43 16.05 11.81
C PRO A 133 5.89 16.36 10.42
N LEU A 134 4.83 15.68 10.02
CA LEU A 134 4.20 15.88 8.74
C LEU A 134 3.65 17.31 8.62
N ALA A 135 4.12 18.05 7.63
CA ALA A 135 3.57 19.36 7.27
C ALA A 135 2.40 19.20 6.27
N PRO A 136 1.42 20.12 6.28
CA PRO A 136 0.24 20.04 5.40
C PRO A 136 0.58 19.95 3.91
N ASP A 137 1.63 20.66 3.49
CA ASP A 137 2.01 20.79 2.07
C ASP A 137 3.04 19.75 1.61
N THR A 138 3.34 18.76 2.44
CA THR A 138 4.32 17.72 2.10
C THR A 138 3.72 16.73 1.10
N GLU A 139 4.38 16.54 -0.05
CA GLU A 139 4.04 15.52 -1.06
C GLU A 139 4.83 14.20 -0.90
N LYS A 140 5.67 14.12 0.13
CA LYS A 140 6.54 12.97 0.40
C LYS A 140 5.75 11.82 1.02
N ASP A 141 6.34 10.63 1.00
CA ASP A 141 5.85 9.46 1.75
C ASP A 141 5.63 9.80 3.22
N ILE A 142 4.61 9.19 3.80
CA ILE A 142 4.26 9.40 5.20
C ILE A 142 4.65 8.18 6.01
N ILE A 143 5.32 8.42 7.13
CA ILE A 143 5.54 7.44 8.19
C ILE A 143 4.54 7.72 9.28
N PHE A 144 3.66 6.77 9.55
CA PHE A 144 2.74 6.83 10.68
C PHE A 144 3.28 6.01 11.85
N ARG A 145 3.30 6.65 13.02
CA ARG A 145 3.68 6.02 14.30
C ARG A 145 2.61 6.24 15.34
N GLN A 146 2.41 5.25 16.19
CA GLN A 146 1.51 5.39 17.33
C GLN A 146 1.94 6.60 18.19
N ALA A 147 0.99 7.43 18.57
CA ALA A 147 1.22 8.46 19.58
C ALA A 147 1.59 7.78 20.91
N ARG A 148 2.76 8.06 21.43
CA ARG A 148 3.17 7.62 22.77
C ARG A 148 2.60 8.52 23.84
#